data_59d2ee97fe977b2d5d7a4eabfebd3396
#
_entry.id   59d2ee97fe977b2d5d7a4eabfebd3396
#
_cell.length_a   1.000
_cell.length_b   1.000
_cell.length_c   1.000
_cell.angle_alpha   90.00
_cell.angle_beta   90.00
_cell.angle_gamma   90.00
#
_symmetry.space_group_name_H-M   'P 1'
#
loop_
_entity.id
_entity.type
_entity.pdbx_description
1 polymer ?
#
loop_
_entity_poly.entity_id
_entity_poly.type
_entity_poly.pdbx_seq_one_letter_code
_entity_poly.pdbx_strand_id
1 'polypeptide(L)'
;MNQKRNKFTNRRNKQERWLRLSPIRPRRFRHRGRRLPKGQPLWVYNNGQLEQERIIAERWMRLIYENPVGRASMLWWVKRKAVSRIYGLYCRTRFSARKIPKFIQENDIDMTGCDPSYKNFAQFFSREKSNITFPLSPQTLGSPCEGLVSINTEITPEKIIAAKGADFSLAELFGDESLAESYRGGTMLRIRLTPTNYHRMHFFDDGVVTGAKFLKGDLYSVNPLAVDRVRRLYCRNKRALINFESKNFGEVAMVEVGATFVGSIVHCFNVGQHVTRGQQASFFLPGGSLVLLFFKNGAFVPNKTLIEQTNAGYETKALIGHPLGH
;
A
#
# COMPACT_ATOMS: atom_id res chain seq x y z
N MET A 1 -57.56 -26.89 8.78
CA MET A 1 -56.70 -25.81 9.34
C MET A 1 -55.38 -26.38 9.87
N ASN A 2 -54.44 -26.82 9.01
CA ASN A 2 -53.11 -27.29 9.48
C ASN A 2 -52.16 -27.58 8.31
N GLN A 3 -51.83 -26.56 7.49
CA GLN A 3 -50.80 -26.73 6.43
C GLN A 3 -49.93 -25.47 6.17
N LYS A 4 -49.97 -24.45 7.02
CA LYS A 4 -49.19 -23.24 6.84
C LYS A 4 -48.02 -23.03 7.84
N ARG A 5 -47.76 -23.96 8.76
CA ARG A 5 -46.71 -23.80 9.80
C ARG A 5 -45.36 -24.43 9.46
N ASN A 6 -45.20 -25.16 8.37
CA ASN A 6 -43.96 -25.92 8.07
C ASN A 6 -43.03 -25.25 7.05
N LYS A 7 -43.32 -24.05 6.55
CA LYS A 7 -42.39 -23.37 5.59
C LYS A 7 -41.46 -22.36 6.24
N PHE A 8 -41.64 -21.94 7.46
CA PHE A 8 -40.78 -20.96 8.13
C PHE A 8 -39.62 -21.58 8.92
N THR A 9 -39.72 -22.82 9.37
CA THR A 9 -38.66 -23.53 10.09
C THR A 9 -37.55 -24.02 9.17
N ASN A 10 -37.84 -24.24 7.89
CA ASN A 10 -36.82 -24.72 6.93
C ASN A 10 -35.90 -23.63 6.37
N ARG A 11 -36.25 -22.34 6.51
CA ARG A 11 -35.35 -21.25 6.11
C ARG A 11 -34.34 -20.90 7.19
N ARG A 12 -34.65 -21.01 8.47
CA ARG A 12 -33.72 -20.80 9.58
C ARG A 12 -32.60 -21.86 9.61
N ASN A 13 -32.93 -23.11 9.36
CA ASN A 13 -31.92 -24.20 9.34
C ASN A 13 -30.97 -24.15 8.14
N LYS A 14 -31.30 -23.45 7.05
CA LYS A 14 -30.36 -23.24 5.94
C LYS A 14 -29.35 -22.14 6.22
N GLN A 15 -29.74 -21.09 6.97
CA GLN A 15 -28.80 -20.02 7.35
C GLN A 15 -27.80 -20.46 8.42
N GLU A 16 -28.21 -21.31 9.37
CA GLU A 16 -27.29 -21.86 10.39
C GLU A 16 -26.32 -22.92 9.86
N ARG A 17 -26.63 -23.55 8.72
CA ARG A 17 -25.73 -24.54 8.09
C ARG A 17 -24.55 -23.89 7.38
N TRP A 18 -24.61 -22.59 7.03
CA TRP A 18 -23.49 -21.84 6.47
C TRP A 18 -22.52 -21.30 7.52
N LEU A 19 -22.93 -21.25 8.79
CA LEU A 19 -22.10 -20.80 9.92
C LEU A 19 -21.21 -21.91 10.51
N ARG A 20 -21.32 -23.15 10.01
CA ARG A 20 -20.43 -24.27 10.38
C ARG A 20 -19.48 -24.65 9.24
N LEU A 21 -19.02 -23.69 8.47
CA LEU A 21 -17.82 -23.91 7.69
C LEU A 21 -16.66 -23.94 8.68
N SER A 22 -16.06 -25.12 8.83
CA SER A 22 -14.85 -25.37 9.61
C SER A 22 -13.88 -24.22 9.45
N PRO A 23 -13.23 -23.74 10.54
CA PRO A 23 -12.18 -22.76 10.40
C PRO A 23 -11.20 -23.30 9.36
N ILE A 24 -11.07 -22.61 8.23
CA ILE A 24 -10.05 -22.90 7.23
C ILE A 24 -8.75 -22.84 8.01
N ARG A 25 -8.19 -24.02 8.35
CA ARG A 25 -6.89 -24.08 9.03
C ARG A 25 -5.94 -23.26 8.18
N PRO A 26 -5.29 -22.21 8.74
CA PRO A 26 -4.34 -21.45 7.99
C PRO A 26 -3.28 -22.43 7.49
N ARG A 27 -3.24 -22.67 6.18
CA ARG A 27 -2.12 -23.38 5.58
C ARG A 27 -0.90 -22.57 5.94
N ARG A 28 -0.05 -23.08 6.83
CA ARG A 28 1.26 -22.50 7.14
C ARG A 28 1.98 -22.30 5.81
N PHE A 29 1.95 -21.07 5.30
CA PHE A 29 2.74 -20.69 4.15
C PHE A 29 4.20 -20.77 4.60
N ARG A 30 4.84 -21.91 4.34
CA ARG A 30 6.30 -21.98 4.41
C ARG A 30 6.82 -20.94 3.41
N HIS A 31 7.53 -19.95 3.90
CA HIS A 31 8.24 -18.92 3.12
C HIS A 31 9.33 -19.56 2.24
N ARG A 32 8.92 -20.28 1.23
CA ARG A 32 9.76 -20.61 0.07
C ARG A 32 9.09 -19.94 -1.12
N GLY A 33 9.78 -18.98 -1.74
CA GLY A 33 9.40 -18.16 -2.87
C GLY A 33 8.49 -18.79 -3.95
N ARG A 34 7.31 -19.23 -3.57
CA ARG A 34 6.30 -19.74 -4.50
C ARG A 34 5.53 -18.55 -5.07
N ARG A 35 5.60 -18.43 -6.39
CA ARG A 35 4.78 -17.50 -7.16
C ARG A 35 3.30 -17.64 -6.82
N LEU A 36 2.58 -16.53 -6.83
CA LEU A 36 1.12 -16.55 -6.69
C LEU A 36 0.51 -17.51 -7.73
N PRO A 37 -0.37 -18.44 -7.33
CA PRO A 37 -1.08 -19.28 -8.27
C PRO A 37 -1.89 -18.41 -9.22
N LYS A 38 -1.87 -18.75 -10.51
CA LYS A 38 -2.61 -17.99 -11.54
C LYS A 38 -4.10 -18.00 -11.23
N GLY A 39 -4.76 -16.86 -11.41
CA GLY A 39 -6.21 -16.75 -11.30
C GLY A 39 -6.77 -16.74 -9.88
N GLN A 40 -5.95 -16.86 -8.83
CA GLN A 40 -6.46 -16.82 -7.46
C GLN A 40 -6.76 -15.39 -6.99
N PRO A 41 -7.85 -15.19 -6.21
CA PRO A 41 -8.17 -13.90 -5.61
C PRO A 41 -7.10 -13.51 -4.58
N LEU A 42 -6.89 -12.21 -4.42
CA LEU A 42 -6.13 -11.65 -3.32
C LEU A 42 -7.07 -11.36 -2.16
N TRP A 43 -6.65 -11.71 -0.95
CA TRP A 43 -7.43 -11.50 0.27
C TRP A 43 -6.74 -10.48 1.15
N VAL A 44 -7.54 -9.62 1.75
CA VAL A 44 -7.12 -8.58 2.69
C VAL A 44 -7.91 -8.71 3.99
N TYR A 45 -7.28 -8.37 5.10
CA TYR A 45 -7.91 -8.34 6.41
C TYR A 45 -8.44 -6.93 6.68
N ASN A 46 -9.72 -6.84 7.04
CA ASN A 46 -10.39 -5.58 7.34
C ASN A 46 -11.31 -5.78 8.56
N ASN A 47 -11.05 -5.07 9.65
CA ASN A 47 -11.90 -5.04 10.85
C ASN A 47 -12.41 -6.42 11.31
N GLY A 48 -11.52 -7.41 11.42
CA GLY A 48 -11.87 -8.75 11.89
C GLY A 48 -12.29 -9.74 10.80
N GLN A 49 -12.44 -9.31 9.55
CA GLN A 49 -12.91 -10.14 8.45
C GLN A 49 -11.91 -10.20 7.29
N LEU A 50 -11.94 -11.30 6.53
CA LEU A 50 -11.20 -11.43 5.28
C LEU A 50 -12.11 -11.04 4.12
N GLU A 51 -11.67 -10.05 3.35
CA GLU A 51 -12.36 -9.55 2.16
C GLU A 51 -11.53 -9.85 0.91
N GLN A 52 -12.18 -10.06 -0.20
CA GLN A 52 -11.47 -10.16 -1.48
C GLN A 52 -11.05 -8.77 -1.97
N GLU A 53 -9.75 -8.59 -2.25
CA GLU A 53 -9.27 -7.34 -2.83
C GLU A 53 -9.88 -7.12 -4.22
N ARG A 54 -10.48 -5.95 -4.42
CA ARG A 54 -10.96 -5.52 -5.74
C ARG A 54 -9.81 -4.89 -6.52
N ILE A 55 -9.28 -5.60 -7.51
CA ILE A 55 -8.18 -5.12 -8.36
C ILE A 55 -8.76 -4.32 -9.52
N ILE A 56 -8.41 -3.03 -9.61
CA ILE A 56 -8.80 -2.20 -10.76
C ILE A 56 -8.13 -2.71 -12.02
N ALA A 57 -8.94 -2.89 -13.09
CA ALA A 57 -8.50 -3.44 -14.37
C ALA A 57 -7.82 -4.83 -14.24
N GLU A 58 -8.33 -5.70 -13.36
CA GLU A 58 -7.76 -7.02 -13.05
C GLU A 58 -7.46 -7.85 -14.31
N ARG A 59 -8.39 -7.89 -15.27
CA ARG A 59 -8.22 -8.64 -16.53
C ARG A 59 -6.96 -8.18 -17.30
N TRP A 60 -6.74 -6.87 -17.38
CA TRP A 60 -5.55 -6.29 -18.01
C TRP A 60 -4.28 -6.55 -17.22
N MET A 61 -4.35 -6.43 -15.89
CA MET A 61 -3.21 -6.73 -15.02
C MET A 61 -2.80 -8.20 -15.14
N ARG A 62 -3.74 -9.14 -15.14
CA ARG A 62 -3.47 -10.56 -15.36
C ARG A 62 -2.92 -10.84 -16.78
N LEU A 63 -3.51 -10.23 -17.82
CA LEU A 63 -3.00 -10.34 -19.18
C LEU A 63 -1.54 -9.88 -19.27
N ILE A 64 -1.22 -8.73 -18.71
CA ILE A 64 0.12 -8.13 -18.75
C ILE A 64 1.14 -8.95 -17.94
N TYR A 65 0.81 -9.36 -16.71
CA TYR A 65 1.80 -9.98 -15.82
C TYR A 65 1.78 -11.52 -15.81
N GLU A 66 0.68 -12.18 -16.12
CA GLU A 66 0.57 -13.65 -16.12
C GLU A 66 0.80 -14.29 -17.51
N ASN A 67 0.60 -13.55 -18.60
CA ASN A 67 0.80 -14.04 -19.97
C ASN A 67 2.22 -13.73 -20.47
N PRO A 68 2.93 -14.69 -21.10
CA PRO A 68 4.26 -14.46 -21.69
C PRO A 68 4.29 -13.33 -22.73
N VAL A 69 3.28 -13.27 -23.61
CA VAL A 69 3.13 -12.22 -24.62
C VAL A 69 2.90 -10.85 -23.96
N GLY A 70 2.02 -10.81 -22.95
CA GLY A 70 1.78 -9.59 -22.14
C GLY A 70 3.06 -9.10 -21.47
N ARG A 71 3.89 -10.00 -20.93
CA ARG A 71 5.20 -9.64 -20.35
C ARG A 71 6.17 -9.08 -21.38
N ALA A 72 6.22 -9.64 -22.57
CA ALA A 72 7.04 -9.11 -23.66
C ALA A 72 6.57 -7.72 -24.09
N SER A 73 5.25 -7.52 -24.23
CA SER A 73 4.65 -6.22 -24.55
C SER A 73 4.89 -5.20 -23.45
N MET A 74 4.86 -5.61 -22.16
CA MET A 74 5.13 -4.74 -21.03
C MET A 74 6.55 -4.16 -21.06
N LEU A 75 7.55 -4.96 -21.46
CA LEU A 75 8.92 -4.48 -21.63
C LEU A 75 9.00 -3.35 -22.67
N TRP A 76 8.10 -3.36 -23.65
CA TRP A 76 8.05 -2.37 -24.72
C TRP A 76 7.19 -1.14 -24.39
N TRP A 77 5.98 -1.31 -23.86
CA TRP A 77 4.99 -0.26 -23.72
C TRP A 77 4.86 0.29 -22.28
N VAL A 78 4.68 -0.60 -21.29
CA VAL A 78 4.37 -0.19 -19.89
C VAL A 78 5.60 0.37 -19.19
N LYS A 79 6.79 -0.14 -19.51
CA LYS A 79 8.07 0.36 -18.98
C LYS A 79 8.40 1.76 -19.48
N ARG A 80 7.86 2.19 -20.62
CA ARG A 80 8.17 3.50 -21.19
C ARG A 80 7.49 4.61 -20.40
N LYS A 81 8.31 5.51 -19.85
CA LYS A 81 7.87 6.73 -19.14
C LYS A 81 6.90 7.58 -20.00
N ALA A 82 6.96 7.43 -21.34
CA ALA A 82 6.07 8.13 -22.27
C ALA A 82 4.59 7.78 -22.06
N VAL A 83 4.25 6.49 -21.89
CA VAL A 83 2.85 6.07 -21.66
C VAL A 83 2.31 6.63 -20.36
N SER A 84 3.11 6.54 -19.28
CA SER A 84 2.74 7.13 -17.99
C SER A 84 2.61 8.66 -18.07
N ARG A 85 3.46 9.32 -18.88
CA ARG A 85 3.41 10.77 -19.09
C ARG A 85 2.15 11.17 -19.85
N ILE A 86 1.80 10.46 -20.94
CA ILE A 86 0.59 10.71 -21.73
C ILE A 86 -0.66 10.54 -20.89
N TYR A 87 -0.73 9.44 -20.13
CA TYR A 87 -1.86 9.21 -19.20
C TYR A 87 -1.93 10.29 -18.11
N GLY A 88 -0.80 10.68 -17.54
CA GLY A 88 -0.72 11.77 -16.57
C GLY A 88 -1.19 13.13 -17.14
N LEU A 89 -0.84 13.43 -18.41
CA LEU A 89 -1.34 14.61 -19.11
C LEU A 89 -2.86 14.53 -19.31
N TYR A 90 -3.38 13.38 -19.76
CA TYR A 90 -4.82 13.17 -19.86
C TYR A 90 -5.53 13.41 -18.52
N CYS A 91 -5.01 12.85 -17.41
CA CYS A 91 -5.61 13.03 -16.08
C CYS A 91 -5.66 14.48 -15.60
N ARG A 92 -4.83 15.38 -16.16
CA ARG A 92 -4.84 16.83 -15.89
C ARG A 92 -5.83 17.62 -16.74
N THR A 93 -6.43 16.99 -17.77
CA THR A 93 -7.44 17.67 -18.60
C THR A 93 -8.79 17.74 -17.90
N ARG A 94 -9.59 18.77 -18.20
CA ARG A 94 -10.98 18.88 -17.70
C ARG A 94 -11.88 17.72 -18.14
N PHE A 95 -11.60 17.12 -19.30
CA PHE A 95 -12.33 15.95 -19.79
C PHE A 95 -12.23 14.76 -18.85
N SER A 96 -11.12 14.60 -18.14
CA SER A 96 -10.91 13.50 -17.19
C SER A 96 -11.83 13.58 -15.96
N ALA A 97 -12.35 14.78 -15.63
CA ALA A 97 -13.30 14.97 -14.52
C ALA A 97 -14.61 14.18 -14.71
N ARG A 98 -15.05 13.98 -15.97
CA ARG A 98 -16.26 13.21 -16.28
C ARG A 98 -16.24 11.77 -15.76
N LYS A 99 -15.06 11.21 -15.51
CA LYS A 99 -14.89 9.84 -14.97
C LYS A 99 -15.03 9.78 -13.45
N ILE A 100 -14.93 10.90 -12.74
CA ILE A 100 -14.85 10.92 -11.27
C ILE A 100 -16.11 10.35 -10.62
N PRO A 101 -17.36 10.78 -10.96
CA PRO A 101 -18.56 10.26 -10.29
C PRO A 101 -18.70 8.74 -10.45
N LYS A 102 -18.50 8.25 -11.67
CA LYS A 102 -18.54 6.81 -11.95
C LYS A 102 -17.46 6.04 -11.19
N PHE A 103 -16.25 6.57 -11.12
CA PHE A 103 -15.13 5.95 -10.41
C PHE A 103 -15.39 5.88 -8.91
N ILE A 104 -15.96 6.92 -8.30
CA ILE A 104 -16.37 6.94 -6.88
C ILE A 104 -17.42 5.85 -6.62
N GLN A 105 -18.48 5.82 -7.42
CA GLN A 105 -19.59 4.88 -7.26
C GLN A 105 -19.17 3.42 -7.47
N GLU A 106 -18.40 3.12 -8.53
CA GLU A 106 -17.97 1.75 -8.84
C GLU A 106 -16.99 1.18 -7.81
N ASN A 107 -16.27 2.03 -7.09
CA ASN A 107 -15.24 1.61 -6.15
C ASN A 107 -15.57 1.92 -4.69
N ASP A 108 -16.78 2.40 -4.43
CA ASP A 108 -17.27 2.72 -3.07
C ASP A 108 -16.28 3.61 -2.28
N ILE A 109 -15.86 4.72 -2.92
CA ILE A 109 -14.83 5.59 -2.34
C ILE A 109 -15.47 6.51 -1.31
N ASP A 110 -14.98 6.44 -0.06
CA ASP A 110 -15.36 7.38 0.99
C ASP A 110 -14.83 8.79 0.69
N MET A 111 -15.77 9.70 0.47
CA MET A 111 -15.51 11.12 0.20
C MET A 111 -15.69 12.02 1.42
N THR A 112 -15.88 11.44 2.61
CA THR A 112 -16.04 12.19 3.86
C THR A 112 -14.81 13.05 4.13
N GLY A 113 -15.02 14.34 4.36
CA GLY A 113 -13.95 15.33 4.57
C GLY A 113 -13.21 15.75 3.31
N CYS A 114 -13.63 15.30 2.12
CA CYS A 114 -13.06 15.72 0.84
C CYS A 114 -13.86 16.85 0.20
N ASP A 115 -13.21 17.66 -0.65
CA ASP A 115 -13.89 18.65 -1.50
C ASP A 115 -14.85 17.90 -2.45
N PRO A 116 -16.09 18.36 -2.64
CA PRO A 116 -17.04 17.75 -3.56
C PRO A 116 -16.73 18.01 -5.03
N SER A 117 -15.87 18.99 -5.36
CA SER A 117 -15.61 19.44 -6.72
C SER A 117 -14.14 19.33 -7.13
N TYR A 118 -13.89 18.71 -8.28
CA TYR A 118 -12.54 18.56 -8.84
C TYR A 118 -12.52 18.97 -10.31
N LYS A 119 -11.52 19.77 -10.69
CA LYS A 119 -11.34 20.24 -12.07
C LYS A 119 -10.92 19.12 -13.03
N ASN A 120 -10.28 18.06 -12.51
CA ASN A 120 -9.77 16.93 -13.29
C ASN A 120 -9.49 15.73 -12.40
N PHE A 121 -9.24 14.57 -13.03
CA PHE A 121 -9.00 13.33 -12.31
C PHE A 121 -7.70 13.34 -11.47
N ALA A 122 -6.67 14.09 -11.89
CA ALA A 122 -5.43 14.18 -11.12
C ALA A 122 -5.66 14.90 -9.77
N GLN A 123 -6.47 15.96 -9.75
CA GLN A 123 -6.83 16.66 -8.52
C GLN A 123 -7.67 15.76 -7.59
N PHE A 124 -8.66 15.05 -8.12
CA PHE A 124 -9.44 14.07 -7.37
C PHE A 124 -8.56 12.97 -6.78
N PHE A 125 -7.62 12.43 -7.56
CA PHE A 125 -6.74 11.35 -7.13
C PHE A 125 -5.86 11.77 -5.95
N SER A 126 -5.30 12.99 -6.00
CA SER A 126 -4.53 13.60 -4.90
C SER A 126 -5.38 14.49 -4.00
N ARG A 127 -6.66 14.16 -3.82
CA ARG A 127 -7.63 14.91 -3.00
C ARG A 127 -7.12 15.16 -1.59
N GLU A 128 -7.58 16.22 -0.97
CA GLU A 128 -7.34 16.53 0.44
C GLU A 128 -8.49 15.99 1.29
N LYS A 129 -8.17 15.61 2.53
CA LYS A 129 -9.15 15.28 3.58
C LYS A 129 -8.94 16.22 4.75
N SER A 130 -10.01 16.82 5.25
CA SER A 130 -9.98 17.73 6.41
C SER A 130 -10.16 17.03 7.75
N ASN A 131 -10.66 15.80 7.77
CA ASN A 131 -11.01 15.04 8.96
C ASN A 131 -9.95 13.98 9.34
N ILE A 132 -8.68 14.27 9.10
CA ILE A 132 -7.58 13.37 9.45
C ILE A 132 -7.25 13.53 10.93
N THR A 133 -7.25 12.42 11.68
CA THR A 133 -6.87 12.37 13.08
C THR A 133 -5.79 11.32 13.30
N PHE A 134 -4.85 11.62 14.18
CA PHE A 134 -3.80 10.70 14.63
C PHE A 134 -4.02 10.32 16.10
N PRO A 135 -3.47 9.18 16.56
CA PRO A 135 -3.56 8.77 17.97
C PRO A 135 -3.05 9.87 18.89
N LEU A 136 -3.75 10.07 20.00
CA LEU A 136 -3.35 11.07 21.02
C LEU A 136 -2.05 10.69 21.74
N SER A 137 -1.84 9.38 21.97
CA SER A 137 -0.61 8.89 22.59
C SER A 137 0.59 9.12 21.66
N PRO A 138 1.63 9.81 22.10
CA PRO A 138 2.83 10.05 21.29
C PRO A 138 3.55 8.77 20.86
N GLN A 139 3.53 7.73 21.70
CA GLN A 139 4.18 6.45 21.46
C GLN A 139 3.38 5.55 20.50
N THR A 140 2.15 5.91 20.15
CA THR A 140 1.36 5.12 19.18
C THR A 140 1.64 5.58 17.77
N LEU A 141 2.16 4.66 16.93
CA LEU A 141 2.35 4.90 15.52
C LEU A 141 1.00 4.88 14.80
N GLY A 142 0.53 6.03 14.35
CA GLY A 142 -0.60 6.13 13.42
C GLY A 142 -0.15 5.89 11.97
N SER A 143 -0.97 5.22 11.16
CA SER A 143 -0.65 5.03 9.74
C SER A 143 -0.44 6.37 9.03
N PRO A 144 0.71 6.59 8.36
CA PRO A 144 1.00 7.84 7.67
C PRO A 144 0.16 8.04 6.39
N CYS A 145 -0.44 6.99 5.88
CA CYS A 145 -1.28 7.02 4.69
C CYS A 145 -2.33 5.90 4.74
N GLU A 146 -3.32 6.00 3.88
CA GLU A 146 -4.32 4.94 3.71
C GLU A 146 -3.77 3.85 2.80
N GLY A 147 -3.99 2.57 3.16
CA GLY A 147 -3.54 1.48 2.32
C GLY A 147 -3.64 0.10 2.94
N LEU A 148 -2.98 -0.85 2.29
CA LEU A 148 -2.87 -2.24 2.71
C LEU A 148 -1.49 -2.48 3.33
N VAL A 149 -1.50 -2.79 4.63
CA VAL A 149 -0.32 -2.85 5.49
C VAL A 149 0.17 -4.29 5.64
N SER A 150 1.49 -4.46 5.61
CA SER A 150 2.17 -5.68 6.05
C SER A 150 3.50 -5.34 6.70
N ILE A 151 4.02 -6.26 7.51
CA ILE A 151 5.17 -6.04 8.37
C ILE A 151 6.21 -7.12 8.18
N ASN A 152 7.48 -6.73 8.26
CA ASN A 152 8.60 -7.63 8.43
C ASN A 152 9.38 -7.18 9.67
N THR A 153 9.44 -8.02 10.67
CA THR A 153 10.29 -7.84 11.85
C THR A 153 11.65 -8.51 11.64
N GLU A 154 12.65 -8.12 12.44
CA GLU A 154 13.99 -8.71 12.40
C GLU A 154 14.60 -8.72 11.00
N ILE A 155 14.51 -7.57 10.31
CA ILE A 155 15.00 -7.45 8.93
C ILE A 155 16.51 -7.62 8.85
N THR A 156 16.96 -8.26 7.77
CA THR A 156 18.39 -8.36 7.42
C THR A 156 18.67 -7.50 6.18
N PRO A 157 19.66 -6.58 6.22
CA PRO A 157 19.91 -5.64 5.13
C PRO A 157 20.23 -6.31 3.79
N GLU A 158 20.84 -7.49 3.83
CA GLU A 158 21.24 -8.24 2.64
C GLU A 158 20.04 -8.77 1.85
N LYS A 159 18.99 -9.17 2.57
CA LYS A 159 17.80 -9.75 1.94
C LYS A 159 16.56 -9.54 2.75
N ILE A 160 15.65 -8.72 2.26
CA ILE A 160 14.29 -8.60 2.75
C ILE A 160 13.37 -9.37 1.82
N ILE A 161 12.58 -10.28 2.38
CA ILE A 161 11.52 -10.97 1.67
C ILE A 161 10.22 -10.23 1.97
N ALA A 162 9.86 -9.29 1.11
CA ALA A 162 8.53 -8.71 1.18
C ALA A 162 7.48 -9.77 0.83
N ALA A 163 6.27 -9.66 1.39
CA ALA A 163 5.19 -10.61 1.14
C ALA A 163 5.06 -10.93 -0.35
N LYS A 164 4.92 -12.23 -0.67
CA LYS A 164 4.66 -12.76 -2.02
C LYS A 164 5.84 -12.70 -3.01
N GLY A 165 7.08 -12.82 -2.53
CA GLY A 165 8.23 -13.14 -3.41
C GLY A 165 9.06 -11.98 -3.92
N ALA A 166 8.79 -10.75 -3.50
CA ALA A 166 9.73 -9.65 -3.74
C ALA A 166 10.91 -9.77 -2.75
N ASP A 167 12.04 -10.19 -3.24
CA ASP A 167 13.31 -10.11 -2.51
C ASP A 167 14.12 -8.89 -2.98
N PHE A 168 14.72 -8.17 -2.04
CA PHE A 168 15.59 -7.04 -2.31
C PHE A 168 16.55 -6.82 -1.13
N SER A 169 17.70 -6.15 -1.39
CA SER A 169 18.56 -5.68 -0.32
C SER A 169 18.25 -4.23 0.05
N LEU A 170 18.46 -3.87 1.30
CA LEU A 170 18.29 -2.48 1.75
C LEU A 170 19.30 -1.56 1.10
N ALA A 171 20.57 -2.02 0.94
CA ALA A 171 21.59 -1.26 0.26
C ALA A 171 21.18 -0.86 -1.16
N GLU A 172 20.57 -1.80 -1.92
CA GLU A 172 20.03 -1.51 -3.25
C GLU A 172 18.82 -0.57 -3.18
N LEU A 173 17.93 -0.76 -2.20
CA LEU A 173 16.74 0.07 -2.03
C LEU A 173 17.10 1.52 -1.65
N PHE A 174 18.02 1.71 -0.71
CA PHE A 174 18.44 3.03 -0.24
C PHE A 174 19.50 3.66 -1.17
N GLY A 175 20.26 2.84 -1.92
CA GLY A 175 21.47 3.27 -2.63
C GLY A 175 22.54 3.74 -1.65
N ASP A 176 22.64 3.08 -0.47
CA ASP A 176 23.53 3.40 0.64
C ASP A 176 23.65 2.17 1.55
N GLU A 177 24.85 1.59 1.60
CA GLU A 177 25.12 0.36 2.35
C GLU A 177 25.25 0.63 3.86
N SER A 178 25.87 1.72 4.24
CA SER A 178 26.05 2.11 5.65
C SER A 178 24.70 2.40 6.32
N LEU A 179 23.84 3.16 5.62
CA LEU A 179 22.49 3.42 6.10
C LEU A 179 21.67 2.12 6.18
N ALA A 180 21.81 1.23 5.21
CA ALA A 180 21.10 -0.06 5.21
C ALA A 180 21.46 -0.90 6.43
N GLU A 181 22.75 -0.97 6.77
CA GLU A 181 23.25 -1.75 7.92
C GLU A 181 22.69 -1.24 9.25
N SER A 182 22.46 0.06 9.40
CA SER A 182 21.90 0.65 10.62
C SER A 182 20.49 0.18 10.96
N TYR A 183 19.78 -0.46 10.02
CA TYR A 183 18.42 -1.04 10.22
C TYR A 183 18.45 -2.55 10.45
N ARG A 184 19.60 -3.18 10.66
CA ARG A 184 19.71 -4.61 10.99
C ARG A 184 18.93 -4.95 12.25
N GLY A 185 18.13 -6.03 12.22
CA GLY A 185 17.26 -6.45 13.31
C GLY A 185 16.03 -5.55 13.53
N GLY A 186 15.87 -4.51 12.74
CA GLY A 186 14.76 -3.57 12.83
C GLY A 186 13.46 -4.10 12.23
N THR A 187 12.51 -3.20 12.08
CA THR A 187 11.16 -3.50 11.54
C THR A 187 10.90 -2.71 10.28
N MET A 188 10.42 -3.38 9.23
CA MET A 188 9.89 -2.76 8.02
C MET A 188 8.37 -2.80 8.02
N LEU A 189 7.74 -1.65 7.90
CA LEU A 189 6.32 -1.49 7.63
C LEU A 189 6.14 -1.19 6.14
N ARG A 190 5.27 -1.93 5.46
CA ARG A 190 4.94 -1.74 4.05
C ARG A 190 3.47 -1.36 3.90
N ILE A 191 3.20 -0.24 3.28
CA ILE A 191 1.85 0.27 3.01
C ILE A 191 1.67 0.42 1.50
N ARG A 192 0.80 -0.39 0.94
CA ARG A 192 0.49 -0.37 -0.49
C ARG A 192 -0.82 0.40 -0.72
N LEU A 193 -0.72 1.50 -1.43
CA LEU A 193 -1.87 2.32 -1.79
C LEU A 193 -2.46 1.80 -3.10
N THR A 194 -3.72 1.35 -3.04
CA THR A 194 -4.51 1.01 -4.24
C THR A 194 -5.03 2.30 -4.89
N PRO A 195 -5.41 2.30 -6.18
CA PRO A 195 -5.88 3.52 -6.83
C PRO A 195 -7.13 4.17 -6.20
N THR A 196 -7.82 3.47 -5.31
CA THR A 196 -9.02 3.97 -4.60
C THR A 196 -8.69 4.69 -3.31
N ASN A 197 -7.51 4.42 -2.74
CA ASN A 197 -7.09 4.98 -1.47
C ASN A 197 -6.85 6.50 -1.53
N TYR A 198 -6.72 7.10 -0.38
CA TYR A 198 -6.23 8.46 -0.22
C TYR A 198 -4.72 8.50 -0.51
N HIS A 199 -4.28 9.30 -1.49
CA HIS A 199 -2.92 9.28 -2.03
C HIS A 199 -2.02 10.39 -1.50
N ARG A 200 -2.24 10.82 -0.25
CA ARG A 200 -1.32 11.70 0.48
C ARG A 200 -0.72 10.96 1.66
N MET A 201 0.53 11.30 1.96
CA MET A 201 1.23 10.83 3.14
C MET A 201 1.40 11.98 4.12
N HIS A 202 1.25 11.68 5.41
CA HIS A 202 1.42 12.62 6.50
C HIS A 202 2.50 12.13 7.46
N PHE A 203 3.19 13.04 8.11
CA PHE A 203 4.12 12.67 9.16
C PHE A 203 3.37 12.03 10.32
N PHE A 204 3.84 10.87 10.74
CA PHE A 204 3.22 10.08 11.81
C PHE A 204 3.65 10.52 13.21
N ASP A 205 4.65 11.40 13.27
CA ASP A 205 5.22 11.94 14.52
C ASP A 205 5.77 13.36 14.31
N ASP A 206 6.06 14.05 15.42
CA ASP A 206 6.88 15.25 15.42
C ASP A 206 8.33 14.87 15.13
N GLY A 207 9.10 15.76 14.49
CA GLY A 207 10.50 15.48 14.21
C GLY A 207 11.12 16.40 13.17
N VAL A 208 12.25 15.97 12.63
CA VAL A 208 13.04 16.72 11.63
C VAL A 208 13.30 15.86 10.40
N VAL A 209 13.12 16.41 9.21
CA VAL A 209 13.55 15.77 7.98
C VAL A 209 15.03 16.04 7.77
N THR A 210 15.88 15.05 8.04
CA THR A 210 17.34 15.20 7.98
C THR A 210 17.93 14.98 6.59
N GLY A 211 17.16 14.36 5.67
CA GLY A 211 17.60 14.15 4.31
C GLY A 211 16.49 13.69 3.38
N ALA A 212 16.64 13.98 2.10
CA ALA A 212 15.76 13.46 1.06
C ALA A 212 16.51 13.31 -0.26
N LYS A 213 16.39 12.14 -0.91
CA LYS A 213 16.97 11.92 -2.24
C LYS A 213 16.02 11.16 -3.16
N PHE A 214 16.01 11.53 -4.43
CA PHE A 214 15.29 10.80 -5.48
C PHE A 214 16.22 9.83 -6.20
N LEU A 215 15.80 8.57 -6.28
CA LEU A 215 16.46 7.53 -7.04
C LEU A 215 15.71 7.28 -8.34
N LYS A 216 16.43 7.37 -9.47
CA LYS A 216 15.86 7.12 -10.80
C LYS A 216 15.48 5.65 -10.94
N GLY A 217 14.47 5.36 -11.76
CA GLY A 217 14.01 4.00 -11.99
C GLY A 217 12.89 3.89 -13.00
N ASP A 218 12.39 2.67 -13.11
CA ASP A 218 11.22 2.29 -13.91
C ASP A 218 9.90 2.65 -13.21
N LEU A 219 8.77 2.31 -13.83
CA LEU A 219 7.43 2.52 -13.28
C LEU A 219 6.59 1.24 -13.41
N TYR A 220 7.04 0.13 -12.82
CA TYR A 220 6.26 -1.10 -12.73
C TYR A 220 5.11 -0.93 -11.73
N SER A 221 4.00 -1.63 -11.94
CA SER A 221 2.93 -1.66 -10.95
C SER A 221 3.40 -2.28 -9.64
N VAL A 222 3.00 -1.71 -8.51
CA VAL A 222 3.26 -2.28 -7.16
C VAL A 222 2.18 -3.26 -6.70
N ASN A 223 1.23 -3.62 -7.59
CA ASN A 223 0.25 -4.66 -7.33
C ASN A 223 0.94 -6.01 -7.12
N PRO A 224 0.45 -6.88 -6.21
CA PRO A 224 1.05 -8.19 -5.93
C PRO A 224 1.29 -9.06 -7.18
N LEU A 225 0.43 -8.96 -8.21
CA LEU A 225 0.63 -9.67 -9.48
C LEU A 225 1.92 -9.25 -10.19
N ALA A 226 2.27 -7.96 -10.12
CA ALA A 226 3.51 -7.44 -10.69
C ALA A 226 4.71 -7.78 -9.83
N VAL A 227 4.58 -7.61 -8.51
CA VAL A 227 5.62 -7.89 -7.52
C VAL A 227 6.09 -9.34 -7.59
N ASP A 228 5.17 -10.28 -7.76
CA ASP A 228 5.46 -11.71 -7.93
C ASP A 228 6.26 -12.03 -9.22
N ARG A 229 6.15 -11.20 -10.25
CA ARG A 229 6.71 -11.45 -11.58
C ARG A 229 7.98 -10.65 -11.89
N VAL A 230 8.15 -9.50 -11.26
CA VAL A 230 9.28 -8.60 -11.51
C VAL A 230 10.24 -8.65 -10.32
N ARG A 231 11.41 -9.25 -10.51
CA ARG A 231 12.43 -9.34 -9.45
C ARG A 231 12.92 -7.94 -9.05
N ARG A 232 13.14 -7.72 -7.76
CA ARG A 232 13.65 -6.47 -7.18
C ARG A 232 12.83 -5.23 -7.60
N LEU A 233 11.51 -5.39 -7.74
CA LEU A 233 10.63 -4.37 -8.30
C LEU A 233 10.76 -3.04 -7.56
N TYR A 234 10.81 -3.06 -6.23
CA TYR A 234 10.89 -1.84 -5.43
C TYR A 234 12.20 -1.07 -5.64
N CYS A 235 13.33 -1.79 -5.83
CA CYS A 235 14.61 -1.17 -6.14
C CYS A 235 14.70 -0.66 -7.59
N ARG A 236 13.96 -1.30 -8.50
CA ARG A 236 13.93 -0.91 -9.92
C ARG A 236 13.06 0.30 -10.20
N ASN A 237 12.02 0.51 -9.39
CA ASN A 237 11.12 1.65 -9.58
C ASN A 237 11.75 2.97 -9.13
N LYS A 238 11.30 4.06 -9.79
CA LYS A 238 11.56 5.42 -9.31
C LYS A 238 11.06 5.53 -7.89
N ARG A 239 11.88 6.05 -7.00
CA ARG A 239 11.56 6.18 -5.58
C ARG A 239 12.20 7.39 -4.95
N ALA A 240 11.68 7.81 -3.82
CA ALA A 240 12.30 8.79 -2.94
C ALA A 240 12.67 8.10 -1.62
N LEU A 241 13.86 8.38 -1.11
CA LEU A 241 14.28 8.03 0.25
C LEU A 241 14.28 9.32 1.06
N ILE A 242 13.63 9.29 2.21
CA ILE A 242 13.51 10.39 3.17
C ILE A 242 14.06 9.90 4.50
N ASN A 243 15.04 10.60 5.06
CA ASN A 243 15.52 10.35 6.41
C ASN A 243 14.77 11.27 7.36
N PHE A 244 14.10 10.69 8.33
CA PHE A 244 13.27 11.39 9.29
C PHE A 244 13.72 11.06 10.70
N GLU A 245 14.14 12.07 11.46
CA GLU A 245 14.42 11.96 12.88
C GLU A 245 13.13 12.22 13.65
N SER A 246 12.47 11.13 14.02
CA SER A 246 11.22 11.12 14.75
C SER A 246 11.48 11.29 16.24
N LYS A 247 10.67 12.09 16.91
CA LYS A 247 10.79 12.36 18.36
C LYS A 247 10.59 11.10 19.21
N ASN A 248 9.66 10.21 18.80
CA ASN A 248 9.28 9.04 19.59
C ASN A 248 9.83 7.72 19.03
N PHE A 249 10.18 7.65 17.74
CA PHE A 249 10.62 6.42 17.06
C PHE A 249 12.08 6.48 16.57
N GLY A 250 12.83 7.56 16.93
CA GLY A 250 14.22 7.73 16.49
C GLY A 250 14.35 7.93 14.98
N GLU A 251 15.49 7.52 14.42
CA GLU A 251 15.73 7.65 12.99
C GLU A 251 14.88 6.64 12.18
N VAL A 252 14.05 7.14 11.30
CA VAL A 252 13.17 6.36 10.41
C VAL A 252 13.51 6.66 8.96
N ALA A 253 13.83 5.61 8.18
CA ALA A 253 13.94 5.75 6.74
C ALA A 253 12.57 5.52 6.10
N MET A 254 12.09 6.51 5.37
CA MET A 254 10.82 6.42 4.63
C MET A 254 11.11 6.33 3.15
N VAL A 255 10.60 5.29 2.47
CA VAL A 255 10.80 5.10 1.03
C VAL A 255 9.45 5.15 0.33
N GLU A 256 9.29 6.12 -0.52
CA GLU A 256 8.12 6.28 -1.38
C GLU A 256 8.42 5.73 -2.77
N VAL A 257 7.69 4.70 -3.19
CA VAL A 257 7.92 4.04 -4.48
C VAL A 257 6.80 4.39 -5.44
N GLY A 258 7.17 5.00 -6.57
CA GLY A 258 6.26 5.27 -7.68
C GLY A 258 5.97 4.00 -8.47
N ALA A 259 4.81 3.95 -9.14
CA ALA A 259 4.39 2.82 -9.94
C ALA A 259 3.82 3.24 -11.31
N THR A 260 3.28 2.31 -12.07
CA THR A 260 2.67 2.54 -13.39
C THR A 260 1.65 3.67 -13.33
N PHE A 261 1.77 4.62 -14.21
CA PHE A 261 1.02 5.88 -14.27
C PHE A 261 1.33 6.90 -13.16
N VAL A 262 2.09 6.55 -12.11
CA VAL A 262 2.60 7.48 -11.08
C VAL A 262 4.01 7.91 -11.45
N GLY A 263 4.12 8.95 -12.24
CA GLY A 263 5.43 9.52 -12.60
C GLY A 263 5.99 10.48 -11.56
N SER A 264 5.19 10.93 -10.59
CA SER A 264 5.59 12.04 -9.73
C SER A 264 5.15 11.81 -8.28
N ILE A 265 6.13 11.86 -7.40
CA ILE A 265 6.02 12.02 -5.96
C ILE A 265 6.31 13.50 -5.73
N VAL A 266 5.44 14.20 -5.00
CA VAL A 266 5.59 15.61 -4.68
C VAL A 266 5.75 15.75 -3.17
N HIS A 267 6.90 16.24 -2.74
CA HIS A 267 7.18 16.51 -1.33
C HIS A 267 6.62 17.88 -0.92
N CYS A 268 6.08 17.95 0.29
CA CYS A 268 5.50 19.17 0.90
C CYS A 268 6.37 19.67 2.07
N PHE A 269 7.63 19.33 2.10
CA PHE A 269 8.61 19.69 3.13
C PHE A 269 9.96 20.08 2.49
N ASN A 270 10.80 20.70 3.30
CA ASN A 270 12.21 20.95 2.99
C ASN A 270 13.11 20.13 3.92
N VAL A 271 14.31 19.76 3.46
CA VAL A 271 15.34 19.15 4.31
C VAL A 271 15.78 20.16 5.38
N GLY A 272 15.92 19.70 6.63
CA GLY A 272 16.16 20.54 7.82
C GLY A 272 14.90 21.09 8.46
N GLN A 273 13.72 20.87 7.89
CA GLN A 273 12.46 21.37 8.44
C GLN A 273 11.99 20.54 9.65
N HIS A 274 11.61 21.24 10.71
CA HIS A 274 10.79 20.68 11.78
C HIS A 274 9.36 20.48 11.28
N VAL A 275 8.82 19.30 11.54
CA VAL A 275 7.45 18.93 11.14
C VAL A 275 6.68 18.41 12.34
N THR A 276 5.36 18.48 12.26
CA THR A 276 4.46 18.02 13.32
C THR A 276 3.68 16.80 12.86
N ARG A 277 3.26 15.98 13.82
CA ARG A 277 2.37 14.84 13.57
C ARG A 277 1.11 15.28 12.84
N GLY A 278 0.75 14.56 11.79
CA GLY A 278 -0.39 14.91 10.95
C GLY A 278 -0.10 15.95 9.86
N GLN A 279 1.05 16.64 9.90
CA GLN A 279 1.45 17.52 8.80
C GLN A 279 1.64 16.71 7.51
N GLN A 280 1.16 17.23 6.38
CA GLN A 280 1.31 16.58 5.10
C GLN A 280 2.79 16.50 4.70
N ALA A 281 3.26 15.29 4.39
CA ALA A 281 4.62 15.02 3.95
C ALA A 281 4.73 15.02 2.42
N SER A 282 3.82 14.32 1.74
CA SER A 282 3.87 14.19 0.28
C SER A 282 2.51 13.82 -0.31
N PHE A 283 2.45 13.81 -1.64
CA PHE A 283 1.35 13.20 -2.37
C PHE A 283 1.81 12.56 -3.67
N PHE A 284 1.03 11.59 -4.11
CA PHE A 284 1.24 10.87 -5.36
C PHE A 284 0.25 11.35 -6.42
N LEU A 285 0.72 11.51 -7.65
CA LEU A 285 -0.15 11.73 -8.81
C LEU A 285 -0.75 10.40 -9.31
N PRO A 286 -1.79 10.41 -10.19
CA PRO A 286 -2.56 9.22 -10.56
C PRO A 286 -1.74 7.97 -10.86
N GLY A 287 -2.10 6.84 -10.19
CA GLY A 287 -1.51 5.50 -10.33
C GLY A 287 -1.47 4.74 -9.01
N GLY A 288 -0.78 3.60 -8.93
CA GLY A 288 -0.49 2.90 -7.67
C GLY A 288 0.76 3.45 -6.99
N SER A 289 0.87 3.33 -5.69
CA SER A 289 2.04 3.75 -4.92
C SER A 289 2.31 2.82 -3.74
N LEU A 290 3.52 2.89 -3.22
CA LEU A 290 3.95 2.11 -2.07
C LEU A 290 4.79 3.00 -1.16
N VAL A 291 4.52 2.91 0.13
CA VAL A 291 5.32 3.53 1.19
C VAL A 291 5.94 2.42 2.03
N LEU A 292 7.23 2.53 2.27
CA LEU A 292 7.97 1.65 3.18
C LEU A 292 8.54 2.52 4.30
N LEU A 293 8.32 2.10 5.55
CA LEU A 293 8.95 2.71 6.71
C LEU A 293 9.89 1.69 7.33
N PHE A 294 11.09 2.12 7.66
CA PHE A 294 12.11 1.29 8.30
C PHE A 294 12.43 1.89 9.66
N PHE A 295 12.25 1.09 10.68
CA PHE A 295 12.56 1.43 12.07
C PHE A 295 13.77 0.64 12.53
N LYS A 296 14.66 1.27 13.29
CA LYS A 296 15.80 0.59 13.93
C LYS A 296 15.31 -0.47 14.92
N ASN A 297 16.20 -1.38 15.30
CA ASN A 297 15.87 -2.44 16.26
C ASN A 297 15.36 -1.83 17.58
N GLY A 298 14.22 -2.33 18.06
CA GLY A 298 13.57 -1.86 19.29
C GLY A 298 12.83 -0.53 19.18
N ALA A 299 12.92 0.21 18.07
CA ALA A 299 12.29 1.52 17.92
C ALA A 299 10.78 1.47 17.66
N PHE A 300 10.26 0.34 17.22
CA PHE A 300 8.83 0.15 16.91
C PHE A 300 8.39 -1.29 17.15
N VAL A 301 7.32 -1.44 17.93
CA VAL A 301 6.67 -2.73 18.20
C VAL A 301 5.30 -2.76 17.50
N PRO A 302 5.14 -3.55 16.44
CA PRO A 302 3.88 -3.64 15.72
C PRO A 302 2.76 -4.29 16.54
N ASN A 303 1.51 -3.93 16.25
CA ASN A 303 0.35 -4.61 16.81
C ASN A 303 0.35 -6.10 16.48
N LYS A 304 -0.01 -6.94 17.44
CA LYS A 304 -0.05 -8.41 17.30
C LYS A 304 -0.89 -8.87 16.11
N THR A 305 -2.05 -8.27 15.90
CA THR A 305 -2.93 -8.56 14.75
C THR A 305 -2.21 -8.35 13.42
N LEU A 306 -1.44 -7.26 13.27
CA LEU A 306 -0.69 -7.01 12.02
C LEU A 306 0.37 -8.08 11.76
N ILE A 307 1.07 -8.52 12.82
CA ILE A 307 2.06 -9.60 12.74
C ILE A 307 1.39 -10.91 12.34
N GLU A 308 0.29 -11.27 13.01
CA GLU A 308 -0.47 -12.50 12.75
C GLU A 308 -1.01 -12.54 11.31
N GLN A 309 -1.62 -11.45 10.83
CA GLN A 309 -2.16 -11.38 9.48
C GLN A 309 -1.06 -11.42 8.41
N THR A 310 0.04 -10.70 8.63
CA THR A 310 1.19 -10.76 7.72
C THR A 310 1.78 -12.18 7.65
N ASN A 311 1.93 -12.86 8.78
CA ASN A 311 2.43 -14.25 8.84
C ASN A 311 1.46 -15.24 8.18
N ALA A 312 0.16 -14.95 8.21
CA ALA A 312 -0.86 -15.71 7.48
C ALA A 312 -0.86 -15.41 5.96
N GLY A 313 -0.09 -14.40 5.52
CA GLY A 313 0.02 -13.99 4.12
C GLY A 313 -1.00 -12.95 3.67
N TYR A 314 -1.67 -12.29 4.61
CA TYR A 314 -2.65 -11.24 4.33
C TYR A 314 -2.05 -9.85 4.55
N GLU A 315 -2.51 -8.89 3.76
CA GLU A 315 -2.33 -7.46 4.02
C GLU A 315 -3.53 -6.96 4.84
N THR A 316 -3.31 -6.05 5.78
CA THR A 316 -4.34 -5.47 6.63
C THR A 316 -4.72 -4.09 6.14
N LYS A 317 -6.01 -3.81 5.94
CA LYS A 317 -6.49 -2.48 5.57
C LYS A 317 -6.31 -1.52 6.74
N ALA A 318 -5.67 -0.40 6.48
CA ALA A 318 -5.53 0.69 7.44
C ALA A 318 -5.92 2.02 6.81
N LEU A 319 -6.69 2.81 7.52
CA LEU A 319 -6.96 4.20 7.21
C LEU A 319 -5.80 5.06 7.74
N ILE A 320 -5.69 6.28 7.23
CA ILE A 320 -4.73 7.24 7.77
C ILE A 320 -4.99 7.48 9.27
N GLY A 321 -3.92 7.55 10.06
CA GLY A 321 -3.99 7.68 11.51
C GLY A 321 -4.35 6.40 12.28
N HIS A 322 -4.71 5.29 11.60
CA HIS A 322 -5.05 4.03 12.26
C HIS A 322 -3.85 3.51 13.08
N PRO A 323 -4.04 3.11 14.36
CA PRO A 323 -2.96 2.62 15.21
C PRO A 323 -2.31 1.34 14.65
N LEU A 324 -1.01 1.37 14.42
CA LEU A 324 -0.23 0.24 13.88
C LEU A 324 0.66 -0.45 14.91
N GLY A 325 0.92 0.20 16.06
CA GLY A 325 1.80 -0.29 17.11
C GLY A 325 2.34 0.86 17.97
N HIS A 326 3.38 0.59 18.74
CA HIS A 326 4.02 1.54 19.66
C HIS A 326 5.54 1.38 19.68
#